data_d2003ed222187a1a314865288e049099
#
_entry.id   d2003ed222187a1a314865288e049099
#
_cell.length_a   1.000
_cell.length_b   1.000
_cell.length_c   1.000
_cell.angle_alpha   90.00
_cell.angle_beta   90.00
_cell.angle_gamma   90.00
#
_symmetry.space_group_name_H-M   'P 1'
#
loop_
_entity.id
_entity.type
_entity.pdbx_description
1 polymer ?
#
loop_
_entity_poly.entity_id
_entity_poly.type
_entity_poly.pdbx_seq_one_letter_code
_entity_poly.pdbx_strand_id
1 'polypeptide(L)'
;MTPGERRVASRLESFLNDDCFVWYDIPVGRKNRHPDFVIIDPDNGLVFLEVKDWTVSTLRKANQEQVTLETDGLLKSEINPLVQVRRYACDTVNALPADPCLRQNDGQYKGRLNLAWAYGVVFTRITRQQLKTLAGNDENAVEKIFPSAQTICQDEMTQSILPEVFRQKIAGMFTTGFRTRVTPRMRDILRAHLFPEVTVKQNSQIKIMDIQQEILARNIGDGHRVIHGVAGSGKTMILLFRCLYLAETTPGKILVLCYNITLASYLRECIEARGLASRVTVSHFHSWCASMVKRHGIQVTADRKEYPEKCFSVLEEAVNSGKITGTGYDAVLVDEGHDFDSRWLALIARLFDNASRSLLLMYDDAQS
;
A
#
# COMPACT_ATOMS: atom_id res chain seq x y z
N MET A 1 -20.01 5.60 -9.79
CA MET A 1 -20.10 6.77 -8.89
C MET A 1 -21.40 7.50 -9.16
N THR A 2 -22.30 7.52 -8.20
CA THR A 2 -23.57 8.26 -8.25
C THR A 2 -23.35 9.78 -8.22
N PRO A 3 -24.37 10.62 -8.54
CA PRO A 3 -24.22 12.07 -8.41
C PRO A 3 -23.89 12.53 -6.97
N GLY A 4 -24.43 11.85 -5.96
CA GLY A 4 -24.11 12.13 -4.56
C GLY A 4 -22.67 11.81 -4.20
N GLU A 5 -22.18 10.63 -4.57
CA GLU A 5 -20.79 10.21 -4.36
C GLU A 5 -19.80 11.15 -5.06
N ARG A 6 -20.09 11.60 -6.29
CA ARG A 6 -19.26 12.60 -6.99
C ARG A 6 -19.15 13.92 -6.23
N ARG A 7 -20.26 14.39 -5.63
CA ARG A 7 -20.21 15.59 -4.77
C ARG A 7 -19.34 15.38 -3.56
N VAL A 8 -19.46 14.23 -2.88
CA VAL A 8 -18.62 13.90 -1.73
C VAL A 8 -17.15 13.80 -2.15
N ALA A 9 -16.83 13.11 -3.24
CA ALA A 9 -15.47 13.00 -3.78
C ALA A 9 -14.84 14.37 -4.00
N SER A 10 -15.57 15.28 -4.68
CA SER A 10 -15.09 16.65 -4.94
C SER A 10 -14.87 17.45 -3.64
N ARG A 11 -15.67 17.21 -2.59
CA ARG A 11 -15.45 17.85 -1.29
C ARG A 11 -14.25 17.29 -0.55
N LEU A 12 -14.09 15.96 -0.55
CA LEU A 12 -12.91 15.32 0.03
C LEU A 12 -11.63 15.82 -0.65
N GLU A 13 -11.62 15.90 -2.00
CA GLU A 13 -10.50 16.41 -2.77
C GLU A 13 -10.16 17.88 -2.48
N SER A 14 -11.19 18.73 -2.32
CA SER A 14 -11.00 20.18 -2.14
C SER A 14 -10.73 20.58 -0.70
N PHE A 15 -11.16 19.78 0.29
CA PHE A 15 -11.21 20.20 1.69
C PHE A 15 -10.27 19.43 2.61
N LEU A 16 -9.87 18.19 2.25
CA LEU A 16 -8.87 17.46 3.01
C LEU A 16 -7.45 17.99 2.74
N ASN A 17 -6.53 17.69 3.65
CA ASN A 17 -5.12 18.03 3.48
C ASN A 17 -4.49 17.15 2.39
N ASP A 18 -3.44 17.66 1.75
CA ASP A 18 -2.74 16.99 0.64
C ASP A 18 -2.06 15.66 1.05
N ASP A 19 -1.86 15.43 2.33
CA ASP A 19 -1.27 14.21 2.89
C ASP A 19 -2.31 13.13 3.24
N CYS A 20 -3.62 13.43 3.10
CA CYS A 20 -4.69 12.46 3.21
C CYS A 20 -4.78 11.57 1.97
N PHE A 21 -5.14 10.30 2.17
CA PHE A 21 -5.40 9.35 1.09
C PHE A 21 -6.87 8.98 1.09
N VAL A 22 -7.49 9.08 -0.07
CA VAL A 22 -8.92 8.79 -0.24
C VAL A 22 -9.10 7.75 -1.35
N TRP A 23 -9.89 6.74 -1.08
CA TRP A 23 -10.28 5.71 -2.05
C TRP A 23 -11.80 5.62 -2.14
N TYR A 24 -12.26 5.28 -3.32
CA TYR A 24 -13.66 5.11 -3.66
C TYR A 24 -13.96 3.67 -4.06
N ASP A 25 -15.06 3.11 -3.51
CA ASP A 25 -15.65 1.81 -3.89
C ASP A 25 -14.64 0.66 -3.98
N ILE A 26 -13.81 0.52 -2.97
CA ILE A 26 -12.82 -0.56 -2.91
C ILE A 26 -13.27 -1.69 -2.00
N PRO A 27 -12.99 -2.95 -2.37
CA PRO A 27 -13.28 -4.08 -1.51
C PRO A 27 -12.39 -4.06 -0.27
N VAL A 28 -12.99 -4.09 0.92
CA VAL A 28 -12.27 -4.11 2.19
C VAL A 28 -12.63 -5.34 3.02
N GLY A 29 -11.66 -5.81 3.81
CA GLY A 29 -11.81 -6.93 4.71
C GLY A 29 -12.02 -8.28 4.01
N ARG A 30 -12.13 -9.36 4.81
CA ARG A 30 -12.25 -10.74 4.28
C ARG A 30 -13.54 -11.02 3.49
N LYS A 31 -14.55 -10.19 3.64
CA LYS A 31 -15.87 -10.38 3.01
C LYS A 31 -16.07 -9.50 1.78
N ASN A 32 -15.01 -8.86 1.27
CA ASN A 32 -15.06 -7.94 0.13
C ASN A 32 -16.22 -6.94 0.26
N ARG A 33 -16.28 -6.22 1.39
CA ARG A 33 -17.26 -5.15 1.61
C ARG A 33 -16.80 -3.91 0.86
N HIS A 34 -17.75 -3.15 0.33
CA HIS A 34 -17.50 -1.96 -0.48
C HIS A 34 -18.03 -0.72 0.24
N PRO A 35 -17.28 -0.09 1.15
CA PRO A 35 -17.60 1.26 1.61
C PRO A 35 -17.45 2.24 0.46
N ASP A 36 -18.29 3.27 0.40
CA ASP A 36 -18.19 4.26 -0.67
C ASP A 36 -16.86 5.01 -0.63
N PHE A 37 -16.39 5.39 0.57
CA PHE A 37 -15.05 5.99 0.73
C PHE A 37 -14.31 5.42 1.92
N VAL A 38 -12.99 5.27 1.75
CA VAL A 38 -12.04 5.01 2.83
C VAL A 38 -10.99 6.10 2.81
N ILE A 39 -10.72 6.69 3.97
CA ILE A 39 -9.78 7.80 4.12
C ILE A 39 -8.70 7.40 5.12
N ILE A 40 -7.44 7.57 4.78
CA ILE A 40 -6.33 7.59 5.72
C ILE A 40 -5.98 9.06 5.97
N ASP A 41 -6.25 9.51 7.18
CA ASP A 41 -5.89 10.82 7.68
C ASP A 41 -4.65 10.66 8.58
N PRO A 42 -3.50 11.25 8.23
CA PRO A 42 -2.25 11.11 8.99
C PRO A 42 -2.36 11.54 10.46
N ASP A 43 -3.21 12.52 10.75
CA ASP A 43 -3.34 13.08 12.10
C ASP A 43 -4.42 12.38 12.94
N ASN A 44 -5.43 11.79 12.30
CA ASN A 44 -6.59 11.24 12.99
C ASN A 44 -6.71 9.71 12.87
N GLY A 45 -6.29 9.09 11.77
CA GLY A 45 -6.38 7.65 11.56
C GLY A 45 -7.19 7.23 10.33
N LEU A 46 -7.99 6.18 10.45
CA LEU A 46 -8.73 5.55 9.34
C LEU A 46 -10.23 5.89 9.43
N VAL A 47 -10.82 6.38 8.34
CA VAL A 47 -12.26 6.72 8.29
C VAL A 47 -12.94 5.95 7.17
N PHE A 48 -14.12 5.40 7.45
CA PHE A 48 -14.99 4.76 6.48
C PHE A 48 -16.26 5.58 6.32
N LEU A 49 -16.64 5.93 5.09
CA LEU A 49 -17.84 6.68 4.81
C LEU A 49 -18.78 5.89 3.90
N GLU A 50 -20.05 5.97 4.21
CA GLU A 50 -21.15 5.51 3.36
C GLU A 50 -21.95 6.73 2.90
N VAL A 51 -22.26 6.81 1.62
CA VAL A 51 -22.97 7.94 1.01
C VAL A 51 -24.39 7.53 0.64
N LYS A 52 -25.34 8.34 1.02
CA LYS A 52 -26.75 8.13 0.66
C LYS A 52 -27.31 9.35 -0.06
N ASP A 53 -27.75 9.14 -1.30
CA ASP A 53 -28.36 10.18 -2.14
C ASP A 53 -29.89 10.19 -1.99
N TRP A 54 -30.36 9.89 -0.77
CA TRP A 54 -31.79 9.90 -0.43
C TRP A 54 -32.31 11.33 -0.27
N THR A 55 -33.59 11.48 -0.52
CA THR A 55 -34.35 12.69 -0.23
C THR A 55 -35.28 12.47 0.97
N VAL A 56 -35.83 13.54 1.50
CA VAL A 56 -36.87 13.46 2.57
C VAL A 56 -38.10 12.64 2.13
N SER A 57 -38.43 12.71 0.84
CA SER A 57 -39.56 11.92 0.29
C SER A 57 -39.22 10.43 0.19
N THR A 58 -37.94 10.08 0.03
CA THR A 58 -37.48 8.69 -0.05
C THR A 58 -37.34 8.03 1.32
N LEU A 59 -36.81 8.75 2.31
CA LEU A 59 -36.63 8.23 3.67
C LEU A 59 -37.88 8.43 4.51
N ARG A 60 -38.67 7.38 4.73
CA ARG A 60 -39.96 7.44 5.45
C ARG A 60 -39.86 7.21 6.94
N LYS A 61 -39.06 6.23 7.35
CA LYS A 61 -38.83 5.87 8.77
C LYS A 61 -37.36 5.44 8.95
N ALA A 62 -36.86 5.68 10.13
CA ALA A 62 -35.55 5.20 10.53
C ALA A 62 -35.54 4.79 12.00
N ASN A 63 -34.80 3.75 12.31
CA ASN A 63 -34.43 3.36 13.68
C ASN A 63 -32.93 3.00 13.70
N GLN A 64 -32.43 2.55 14.83
CA GLN A 64 -31.00 2.23 14.97
C GLN A 64 -30.52 1.08 14.08
N GLU A 65 -31.41 0.15 13.67
CA GLU A 65 -31.02 -1.05 12.89
C GLU A 65 -31.41 -0.94 11.41
N GLN A 66 -32.55 -0.32 11.12
CA GLN A 66 -33.19 -0.32 9.81
C GLN A 66 -33.74 1.04 9.41
N VAL A 67 -33.84 1.25 8.12
CA VAL A 67 -34.53 2.38 7.50
C VAL A 67 -35.61 1.86 6.55
N THR A 68 -36.70 2.61 6.41
CA THR A 68 -37.76 2.33 5.44
C THR A 68 -37.68 3.39 4.34
N LEU A 69 -37.46 2.95 3.13
CA LEU A 69 -37.39 3.78 1.93
C LEU A 69 -38.63 3.59 1.09
N GLU A 70 -39.10 4.66 0.49
CA GLU A 70 -40.17 4.62 -0.52
C GLU A 70 -39.57 4.95 -1.89
N THR A 71 -39.74 4.02 -2.82
CA THR A 71 -39.29 4.16 -4.21
C THR A 71 -40.40 3.66 -5.10
N ASP A 72 -40.87 4.48 -6.03
CA ASP A 72 -41.96 4.16 -6.96
C ASP A 72 -43.24 3.67 -6.27
N GLY A 73 -43.58 4.26 -5.12
CA GLY A 73 -44.73 3.90 -4.33
C GLY A 73 -44.61 2.59 -3.52
N LEU A 74 -43.43 1.94 -3.56
CA LEU A 74 -43.16 0.73 -2.79
C LEU A 74 -42.31 1.05 -1.56
N LEU A 75 -42.69 0.49 -0.42
CA LEU A 75 -41.91 0.58 0.81
C LEU A 75 -40.91 -0.58 0.89
N LYS A 76 -39.64 -0.26 1.02
CA LYS A 76 -38.54 -1.22 1.18
C LYS A 76 -37.80 -0.96 2.49
N SER A 77 -37.59 -2.03 3.27
CA SER A 77 -36.78 -1.95 4.47
C SER A 77 -35.31 -2.27 4.11
N GLU A 78 -34.40 -1.43 4.55
CA GLU A 78 -32.96 -1.60 4.37
C GLU A 78 -32.21 -1.46 5.72
N ILE A 79 -30.99 -1.95 5.79
CA ILE A 79 -30.14 -1.79 6.97
C ILE A 79 -29.83 -0.31 7.14
N ASN A 80 -29.83 0.18 8.38
CA ASN A 80 -29.36 1.55 8.66
C ASN A 80 -27.94 1.73 8.15
N PRO A 81 -27.66 2.76 7.33
CA PRO A 81 -26.34 2.96 6.72
C PRO A 81 -25.19 3.14 7.72
N LEU A 82 -25.46 3.66 8.93
CA LEU A 82 -24.48 3.67 10.01
C LEU A 82 -24.12 2.27 10.50
N VAL A 83 -25.10 1.37 10.60
CA VAL A 83 -24.83 -0.05 10.94
C VAL A 83 -24.08 -0.73 9.82
N GLN A 84 -24.42 -0.41 8.57
CA GLN A 84 -23.75 -0.93 7.38
C GLN A 84 -22.26 -0.57 7.38
N VAL A 85 -21.93 0.72 7.43
CA VAL A 85 -20.54 1.19 7.39
C VAL A 85 -19.74 0.78 8.63
N ARG A 86 -20.39 0.73 9.81
CA ARG A 86 -19.76 0.20 11.02
C ARG A 86 -19.32 -1.26 10.87
N ARG A 87 -20.16 -2.09 10.25
CA ARG A 87 -19.79 -3.50 9.95
C ARG A 87 -18.59 -3.58 9.02
N TYR A 88 -18.52 -2.73 7.98
CA TYR A 88 -17.38 -2.67 7.08
C TYR A 88 -16.09 -2.27 7.82
N ALA A 89 -16.17 -1.21 8.62
CA ALA A 89 -15.06 -0.74 9.43
C ALA A 89 -14.57 -1.82 10.42
N CYS A 90 -15.49 -2.47 11.16
CA CYS A 90 -15.13 -3.52 12.11
C CYS A 90 -14.50 -4.75 11.44
N ASP A 91 -15.07 -5.23 10.32
CA ASP A 91 -14.53 -6.38 9.57
C ASP A 91 -13.10 -6.08 9.07
N THR A 92 -12.86 -4.84 8.62
CA THR A 92 -11.56 -4.38 8.14
C THR A 92 -10.55 -4.24 9.28
N VAL A 93 -10.92 -3.48 10.31
CA VAL A 93 -10.04 -3.15 11.44
C VAL A 93 -9.63 -4.41 12.22
N ASN A 94 -10.49 -5.41 12.34
CA ASN A 94 -10.18 -6.67 13.01
C ASN A 94 -9.14 -7.52 12.25
N ALA A 95 -8.93 -7.27 10.96
CA ALA A 95 -7.92 -7.96 10.17
C ALA A 95 -6.53 -7.31 10.26
N LEU A 96 -6.46 -5.99 10.52
CA LEU A 96 -5.20 -5.22 10.54
C LEU A 96 -4.18 -5.65 11.61
N PRO A 97 -4.57 -6.08 12.84
CA PRO A 97 -3.61 -6.54 13.84
C PRO A 97 -2.85 -7.81 13.46
N ALA A 98 -3.11 -8.43 12.31
CA ALA A 98 -2.27 -9.48 11.79
C ALA A 98 -0.83 -9.00 11.50
N ASP A 99 -0.69 -7.69 11.14
CA ASP A 99 0.63 -7.08 10.94
C ASP A 99 1.22 -6.56 12.27
N PRO A 100 2.42 -7.01 12.67
CA PRO A 100 3.07 -6.56 13.91
C PRO A 100 3.30 -5.06 14.00
N CYS A 101 3.50 -4.38 12.86
CA CYS A 101 3.75 -2.94 12.82
C CYS A 101 2.53 -2.08 13.14
N LEU A 102 1.32 -2.68 13.05
CA LEU A 102 0.07 -2.03 13.39
C LEU A 102 -0.41 -2.38 14.80
N ARG A 103 0.37 -3.11 15.60
CA ARG A 103 0.01 -3.49 16.97
C ARG A 103 0.64 -2.54 17.99
N GLN A 104 -0.01 -2.44 19.12
CA GLN A 104 0.61 -1.88 20.32
C GLN A 104 1.58 -2.88 20.90
N ASN A 105 2.84 -2.46 21.09
CA ASN A 105 3.91 -3.32 21.59
C ASN A 105 3.89 -3.46 23.10
N ASP A 106 3.38 -2.43 23.82
CA ASP A 106 3.46 -2.31 25.26
C ASP A 106 2.13 -1.87 25.89
N GLY A 107 2.02 -2.00 27.22
CA GLY A 107 0.89 -1.51 27.99
C GLY A 107 -0.32 -2.43 28.04
N GLN A 108 -1.44 -1.91 28.58
CA GLN A 108 -2.70 -2.63 28.79
C GLN A 108 -3.34 -3.15 27.49
N TYR A 109 -3.03 -2.53 26.37
CA TYR A 109 -3.60 -2.85 25.05
C TYR A 109 -2.60 -3.54 24.12
N LYS A 110 -1.56 -4.17 24.68
CA LYS A 110 -0.57 -4.95 23.91
C LYS A 110 -1.25 -5.94 22.97
N GLY A 111 -0.82 -5.95 21.71
CA GLY A 111 -1.35 -6.81 20.65
C GLY A 111 -2.64 -6.29 19.98
N ARG A 112 -3.25 -5.21 20.49
CA ARG A 112 -4.37 -4.54 19.81
C ARG A 112 -3.88 -3.57 18.75
N LEU A 113 -4.78 -3.19 17.86
CA LEU A 113 -4.49 -2.23 16.81
C LEU A 113 -3.99 -0.89 17.39
N ASN A 114 -2.86 -0.42 16.90
CA ASN A 114 -2.28 0.89 17.23
C ASN A 114 -2.70 1.96 16.20
N LEU A 115 -4.00 2.04 15.94
CA LEU A 115 -4.58 2.98 14.97
C LEU A 115 -5.97 3.38 15.44
N ALA A 116 -6.24 4.68 15.45
CA ALA A 116 -7.59 5.18 15.62
C ALA A 116 -8.39 4.98 14.32
N TRP A 117 -9.68 4.68 14.45
CA TRP A 117 -10.57 4.52 13.32
C TRP A 117 -11.96 5.06 13.62
N ALA A 118 -12.64 5.48 12.57
CA ALA A 118 -13.96 6.07 12.63
C ALA A 118 -14.81 5.63 11.44
N TYR A 119 -16.09 5.87 11.52
CA TYR A 119 -17.04 5.64 10.44
C TYR A 119 -18.15 6.68 10.49
N GLY A 120 -18.75 6.95 9.33
CA GLY A 120 -19.82 7.91 9.23
C GLY A 120 -20.68 7.73 7.98
N VAL A 121 -21.81 8.44 7.96
CA VAL A 121 -22.74 8.50 6.83
C VAL A 121 -22.83 9.92 6.31
N VAL A 122 -22.90 10.05 4.98
CA VAL A 122 -23.08 11.33 4.30
C VAL A 122 -24.40 11.33 3.55
N PHE A 123 -25.34 12.17 3.99
CA PHE A 123 -26.60 12.43 3.29
C PHE A 123 -26.42 13.60 2.34
N THR A 124 -26.40 13.34 1.04
CA THR A 124 -26.08 14.35 0.03
C THR A 124 -27.26 15.24 -0.37
N ARG A 125 -28.49 14.85 0.03
CA ARG A 125 -29.73 15.56 -0.35
C ARG A 125 -30.69 15.81 0.81
N ILE A 126 -30.26 15.52 2.04
CA ILE A 126 -31.03 15.78 3.26
C ILE A 126 -30.25 16.75 4.12
N THR A 127 -30.85 17.88 4.50
CA THR A 127 -30.25 18.84 5.44
C THR A 127 -30.41 18.38 6.89
N ARG A 128 -29.62 18.93 7.79
CA ARG A 128 -29.69 18.61 9.23
C ARG A 128 -31.11 18.90 9.79
N GLN A 129 -31.70 20.00 9.38
CA GLN A 129 -33.07 20.35 9.82
C GLN A 129 -34.13 19.36 9.29
N GLN A 130 -33.98 18.94 8.03
CA GLN A 130 -34.90 17.93 7.44
C GLN A 130 -34.78 16.59 8.14
N LEU A 131 -33.58 16.18 8.53
CA LEU A 131 -33.34 14.95 9.27
C LEU A 131 -34.02 15.00 10.67
N LYS A 132 -33.97 16.16 11.35
CA LYS A 132 -34.67 16.39 12.61
C LYS A 132 -36.19 16.26 12.44
N THR A 133 -36.74 16.83 11.37
CA THR A 133 -38.18 16.79 11.11
C THR A 133 -38.69 15.35 10.88
N LEU A 134 -37.89 14.50 10.23
CA LEU A 134 -38.23 13.08 10.02
C LEU A 134 -38.40 12.28 11.33
N ALA A 135 -37.73 12.70 12.39
CA ALA A 135 -37.85 12.09 13.72
C ALA A 135 -38.87 12.84 14.63
N GLY A 136 -39.79 13.61 14.05
CA GLY A 136 -40.82 14.34 14.80
C GLY A 136 -40.29 15.53 15.58
N ASN A 137 -39.20 16.13 15.14
CA ASN A 137 -38.45 17.22 15.81
C ASN A 137 -37.87 16.84 17.20
N ASP A 138 -37.82 15.55 17.52
CA ASP A 138 -37.13 15.07 18.73
C ASP A 138 -35.62 14.93 18.44
N GLU A 139 -34.83 15.88 18.95
CA GLU A 139 -33.35 15.86 18.78
C GLU A 139 -32.73 14.62 19.40
N ASN A 140 -33.24 14.13 20.51
CA ASN A 140 -32.71 12.93 21.16
C ASN A 140 -32.98 11.67 20.36
N ALA A 141 -34.13 11.61 19.65
CA ALA A 141 -34.42 10.49 18.76
C ALA A 141 -33.51 10.50 17.53
N VAL A 142 -33.28 11.66 16.90
CA VAL A 142 -32.33 11.80 15.78
C VAL A 142 -30.92 11.42 16.19
N GLU A 143 -30.45 11.94 17.33
CA GLU A 143 -29.09 11.71 17.81
C GLU A 143 -28.84 10.22 18.15
N LYS A 144 -29.87 9.47 18.53
CA LYS A 144 -29.76 8.01 18.72
C LYS A 144 -29.71 7.23 17.43
N ILE A 145 -30.33 7.71 16.35
CA ILE A 145 -30.43 7.01 15.06
C ILE A 145 -29.24 7.41 14.13
N PHE A 146 -28.99 8.72 14.05
CA PHE A 146 -27.98 9.35 13.21
C PHE A 146 -27.21 10.39 14.03
N PRO A 147 -26.28 9.95 14.89
CA PRO A 147 -25.49 10.86 15.73
C PRO A 147 -24.82 11.97 14.90
N SER A 148 -24.90 13.19 15.39
CA SER A 148 -24.34 14.36 14.69
C SER A 148 -22.84 14.25 14.46
N ALA A 149 -22.14 13.59 15.37
CA ALA A 149 -20.72 13.32 15.23
C ALA A 149 -20.38 12.35 14.08
N GLN A 150 -21.30 11.44 13.72
CA GLN A 150 -21.07 10.40 12.70
C GLN A 150 -21.88 10.61 11.42
N THR A 151 -22.54 11.77 11.30
CA THR A 151 -23.43 12.06 10.17
C THR A 151 -23.11 13.44 9.60
N ILE A 152 -22.87 13.48 8.30
CA ILE A 152 -22.74 14.73 7.53
C ILE A 152 -24.00 14.89 6.68
N CYS A 153 -24.62 16.07 6.75
CA CYS A 153 -25.80 16.41 5.97
C CYS A 153 -25.45 17.34 4.79
N GLN A 154 -26.38 17.51 3.86
CA GLN A 154 -26.19 18.32 2.66
C GLN A 154 -25.70 19.74 2.95
N ASP A 155 -26.29 20.40 3.94
CA ASP A 155 -25.96 21.77 4.37
C ASP A 155 -24.59 21.88 5.04
N GLU A 156 -24.00 20.78 5.49
CA GLU A 156 -22.69 20.70 6.15
C GLU A 156 -21.53 20.40 5.16
N MET A 157 -21.83 20.30 3.86
CA MET A 157 -20.84 20.01 2.82
C MET A 157 -20.99 20.90 1.57
N THR A 158 -21.60 22.08 1.70
CA THR A 158 -21.75 23.04 0.60
C THR A 158 -20.43 23.71 0.27
N GLN A 159 -20.36 24.40 -0.90
CA GLN A 159 -19.16 25.13 -1.31
C GLN A 159 -18.85 26.32 -0.41
N SER A 160 -19.82 26.82 0.32
CA SER A 160 -19.66 27.94 1.26
C SER A 160 -19.08 27.55 2.61
N ILE A 161 -18.97 26.24 2.90
CA ILE A 161 -18.36 25.74 4.15
C ILE A 161 -16.84 25.88 4.04
N LEU A 162 -16.21 26.41 5.08
CA LEU A 162 -14.76 26.48 5.16
C LEU A 162 -14.14 25.07 5.25
N PRO A 163 -13.01 24.81 4.59
CA PRO A 163 -12.34 23.51 4.63
C PRO A 163 -12.05 23.03 6.07
N GLU A 164 -11.69 23.94 6.97
CA GLU A 164 -11.41 23.63 8.38
C GLU A 164 -12.64 23.06 9.09
N VAL A 165 -13.82 23.62 8.83
CA VAL A 165 -15.10 23.14 9.43
C VAL A 165 -15.41 21.74 8.94
N PHE A 166 -15.20 21.47 7.66
CA PHE A 166 -15.41 20.13 7.10
C PHE A 166 -14.41 19.12 7.68
N ARG A 167 -13.10 19.48 7.78
CA ARG A 167 -12.08 18.65 8.43
C ARG A 167 -12.41 18.36 9.89
N GLN A 168 -12.87 19.35 10.64
CA GLN A 168 -13.32 19.16 12.03
C GLN A 168 -14.51 18.19 12.10
N LYS A 169 -15.40 18.22 11.13
CA LYS A 169 -16.52 17.28 11.05
C LYS A 169 -16.03 15.83 10.84
N ILE A 170 -15.08 15.62 9.94
CA ILE A 170 -14.45 14.30 9.75
C ILE A 170 -13.69 13.87 11.02
N ALA A 171 -12.88 14.76 11.61
CA ALA A 171 -12.15 14.48 12.85
C ALA A 171 -13.08 14.19 14.05
N GLY A 172 -14.27 14.80 14.07
CA GLY A 172 -15.30 14.56 15.08
C GLY A 172 -15.93 13.16 15.03
N MET A 173 -15.77 12.43 13.93
CA MET A 173 -16.23 11.03 13.82
C MET A 173 -15.45 10.06 14.71
N PHE A 174 -14.24 10.43 15.13
CA PHE A 174 -13.41 9.66 16.05
C PHE A 174 -13.93 9.80 17.47
N THR A 175 -14.80 8.90 17.88
CA THR A 175 -15.48 8.93 19.21
C THR A 175 -14.59 8.44 20.35
N THR A 176 -13.46 7.81 20.05
CA THR A 176 -12.49 7.36 21.05
C THR A 176 -11.45 8.45 21.31
N GLY A 177 -11.09 8.68 22.58
CA GLY A 177 -10.02 9.61 22.97
C GLY A 177 -8.62 9.17 22.57
N PHE A 178 -8.50 7.98 21.96
CA PHE A 178 -7.25 7.45 21.45
C PHE A 178 -6.98 8.05 20.06
N ARG A 179 -5.89 8.78 19.95
CA ARG A 179 -5.39 9.32 18.68
C ARG A 179 -3.96 8.85 18.49
N THR A 180 -3.68 8.30 17.35
CA THR A 180 -2.33 7.88 16.94
C THR A 180 -2.03 8.51 15.60
N ARG A 181 -0.96 9.27 15.53
CA ARG A 181 -0.49 9.78 14.25
C ARG A 181 -0.07 8.62 13.36
N VAL A 182 -0.62 8.57 12.15
CA VAL A 182 -0.29 7.56 11.16
C VAL A 182 1.09 7.87 10.59
N THR A 183 2.09 7.09 10.98
CA THR A 183 3.44 7.26 10.43
C THR A 183 3.47 6.86 8.95
N PRO A 184 4.45 7.33 8.15
CA PRO A 184 4.59 6.92 6.76
C PRO A 184 4.63 5.39 6.60
N ARG A 185 5.31 4.68 7.50
CA ARG A 185 5.36 3.22 7.52
C ARG A 185 4.00 2.58 7.79
N MET A 186 3.25 3.06 8.78
CA MET A 186 1.89 2.58 9.05
C MET A 186 0.97 2.84 7.85
N ARG A 187 1.07 4.00 7.24
CA ARG A 187 0.30 4.36 6.04
C ARG A 187 0.55 3.38 4.89
N ASP A 188 1.80 3.05 4.60
CA ASP A 188 2.15 2.14 3.51
C ASP A 188 1.65 0.71 3.80
N ILE A 189 1.72 0.28 5.07
CA ILE A 189 1.15 -1.00 5.52
C ILE A 189 -0.38 -1.00 5.40
N LEU A 190 -1.04 0.07 5.83
CA LEU A 190 -2.50 0.21 5.69
C LEU A 190 -2.92 0.15 4.22
N ARG A 191 -2.20 0.85 3.34
CA ARG A 191 -2.43 0.79 1.90
C ARG A 191 -2.31 -0.64 1.39
N ALA A 192 -1.27 -1.37 1.78
CA ALA A 192 -1.06 -2.76 1.38
C ALA A 192 -2.16 -3.71 1.87
N HIS A 193 -2.72 -3.49 3.06
CA HIS A 193 -3.77 -4.34 3.63
C HIS A 193 -5.19 -3.98 3.18
N LEU A 194 -5.45 -2.70 2.92
CA LEU A 194 -6.80 -2.23 2.62
C LEU A 194 -7.10 -2.21 1.12
N PHE A 195 -6.07 -2.08 0.29
CA PHE A 195 -6.25 -1.81 -1.14
C PHE A 195 -5.51 -2.85 -1.97
N PRO A 196 -6.22 -3.58 -2.85
CA PRO A 196 -5.61 -4.59 -3.71
C PRO A 196 -4.61 -3.98 -4.72
N GLU A 197 -4.62 -2.65 -4.89
CA GLU A 197 -3.79 -1.96 -5.86
C GLU A 197 -3.05 -0.80 -5.21
N VAL A 198 -1.72 -0.89 -5.17
CA VAL A 198 -0.87 0.22 -4.73
C VAL A 198 -0.49 1.06 -5.94
N THR A 199 -1.01 2.29 -5.98
CA THR A 199 -0.64 3.25 -7.02
C THR A 199 0.70 3.90 -6.67
N VAL A 200 1.75 3.56 -7.42
CA VAL A 200 3.05 4.23 -7.29
C VAL A 200 3.10 5.38 -8.30
N LYS A 201 2.99 6.61 -7.82
CA LYS A 201 3.26 7.79 -8.65
C LYS A 201 4.77 7.87 -8.94
N GLN A 202 5.14 7.71 -10.18
CA GLN A 202 6.47 7.97 -10.66
C GLN A 202 6.39 8.75 -11.97
N ASN A 203 6.91 9.97 -11.97
CA ASN A 203 7.07 10.84 -13.17
C ASN A 203 6.01 10.62 -14.26
N SER A 204 4.77 11.05 -14.01
CA SER A 204 3.62 11.02 -14.93
C SER A 204 3.07 9.63 -15.35
N GLN A 205 3.60 8.51 -14.87
CA GLN A 205 3.00 7.18 -15.09
C GLN A 205 2.57 6.54 -13.78
N ILE A 206 1.30 6.15 -13.71
CA ILE A 206 0.72 5.40 -12.60
C ILE A 206 0.94 3.92 -12.88
N LYS A 207 1.73 3.23 -12.05
CA LYS A 207 1.82 1.75 -12.05
C LYS A 207 1.01 1.21 -10.88
N ILE A 208 0.07 0.35 -11.19
CA ILE A 208 -0.79 -0.34 -10.23
C ILE A 208 -0.12 -1.66 -9.87
N MET A 209 0.02 -1.93 -8.57
CA MET A 209 0.55 -3.19 -8.07
C MET A 209 -0.52 -3.92 -7.25
N ASP A 210 -0.63 -5.23 -7.47
CA ASP A 210 -1.50 -6.08 -6.68
C ASP A 210 -0.97 -6.25 -5.25
N ILE A 211 -1.86 -6.24 -4.28
CA ILE A 211 -1.56 -6.46 -2.85
C ILE A 211 -0.84 -7.78 -2.61
N GLN A 212 -1.14 -8.80 -3.42
CA GLN A 212 -0.49 -10.10 -3.33
C GLN A 212 1.01 -10.00 -3.65
N GLN A 213 1.39 -9.15 -4.60
CA GLN A 213 2.78 -8.91 -4.96
C GLN A 213 3.55 -8.21 -3.83
N GLU A 214 2.94 -7.25 -3.14
CA GLU A 214 3.58 -6.59 -2.00
C GLU A 214 3.69 -7.52 -0.78
N ILE A 215 2.64 -8.27 -0.46
CA ILE A 215 2.65 -9.27 0.61
C ILE A 215 3.72 -10.33 0.32
N LEU A 216 3.81 -10.78 -0.94
CA LEU A 216 4.84 -11.71 -1.36
C LEU A 216 6.24 -11.12 -1.17
N ALA A 217 6.45 -9.88 -1.63
CA ALA A 217 7.73 -9.18 -1.49
C ALA A 217 8.18 -9.04 -0.02
N ARG A 218 7.26 -8.81 0.91
CA ARG A 218 7.55 -8.70 2.35
C ARG A 218 7.76 -10.06 3.01
N ASN A 219 7.02 -11.08 2.59
CA ASN A 219 6.99 -12.40 3.24
C ASN A 219 7.96 -13.43 2.62
N ILE A 220 8.79 -13.03 1.66
CA ILE A 220 9.78 -13.93 1.02
C ILE A 220 10.69 -14.59 2.05
N GLY A 221 10.92 -13.94 3.20
CA GLY A 221 11.85 -14.41 4.24
C GLY A 221 13.32 -14.21 3.86
N ASP A 222 14.20 -14.59 4.75
CA ASP A 222 15.66 -14.55 4.52
C ASP A 222 16.16 -15.83 3.84
N GLY A 223 17.40 -15.78 3.33
CA GLY A 223 18.05 -16.88 2.62
C GLY A 223 17.80 -16.87 1.11
N HIS A 224 18.00 -18.02 0.49
CA HIS A 224 17.91 -18.16 -0.97
C HIS A 224 16.48 -18.49 -1.40
N ARG A 225 15.93 -17.71 -2.31
CA ARG A 225 14.56 -17.86 -2.83
C ARG A 225 14.53 -17.68 -4.33
N VAL A 226 13.68 -18.48 -4.98
CA VAL A 226 13.34 -18.34 -6.40
C VAL A 226 11.84 -18.07 -6.50
N ILE A 227 11.47 -17.05 -7.25
CA ILE A 227 10.07 -16.75 -7.55
C ILE A 227 9.85 -17.01 -9.03
N HIS A 228 8.98 -17.98 -9.32
CA HIS A 228 8.51 -18.28 -10.64
C HIS A 228 7.23 -17.51 -10.97
N GLY A 229 7.11 -17.05 -12.20
CA GLY A 229 5.89 -16.39 -12.66
C GLY A 229 5.93 -16.09 -14.14
N VAL A 230 4.75 -16.05 -14.77
CA VAL A 230 4.60 -15.75 -16.20
C VAL A 230 4.96 -14.31 -16.52
N ALA A 231 5.24 -14.01 -17.80
CA ALA A 231 5.47 -12.66 -18.29
C ALA A 231 4.30 -11.74 -17.91
N GLY A 232 4.61 -10.53 -17.45
CA GLY A 232 3.60 -9.56 -17.02
C GLY A 232 3.00 -9.77 -15.62
N SER A 233 3.40 -10.81 -14.88
CA SER A 233 2.91 -11.08 -13.51
C SER A 233 3.41 -10.06 -12.45
N GLY A 234 4.22 -9.06 -12.85
CA GLY A 234 4.74 -8.04 -11.96
C GLY A 234 5.99 -8.43 -11.17
N LYS A 235 6.75 -9.45 -11.60
CA LYS A 235 8.00 -9.91 -10.96
C LYS A 235 8.96 -8.76 -10.63
N THR A 236 9.22 -7.87 -11.58
CA THR A 236 10.08 -6.69 -11.39
C THR A 236 9.57 -5.76 -10.29
N MET A 237 8.25 -5.64 -10.13
CA MET A 237 7.66 -4.86 -9.04
C MET A 237 7.88 -5.53 -7.68
N ILE A 238 7.69 -6.85 -7.60
CA ILE A 238 7.99 -7.63 -6.38
C ILE A 238 9.46 -7.46 -6.01
N LEU A 239 10.37 -7.54 -6.97
CA LEU A 239 11.80 -7.34 -6.76
C LEU A 239 12.10 -5.93 -6.23
N LEU A 240 11.52 -4.89 -6.84
CA LEU A 240 11.69 -3.51 -6.39
C LEU A 240 11.20 -3.32 -4.96
N PHE A 241 10.02 -3.84 -4.62
CA PHE A 241 9.48 -3.74 -3.25
C PHE A 241 10.30 -4.53 -2.24
N ARG A 242 10.80 -5.72 -2.62
CA ARG A 242 11.72 -6.48 -1.76
C ARG A 242 13.00 -5.70 -1.53
N CYS A 243 13.54 -5.07 -2.55
CA CYS A 243 14.71 -4.21 -2.45
C CYS A 243 14.48 -3.05 -1.47
N LEU A 244 13.34 -2.34 -1.58
CA LEU A 244 12.96 -1.27 -0.67
C LEU A 244 12.80 -1.77 0.77
N TYR A 245 12.10 -2.89 0.96
CA TYR A 245 11.92 -3.51 2.27
C TYR A 245 13.27 -3.87 2.92
N LEU A 246 14.18 -4.52 2.18
CA LEU A 246 15.50 -4.85 2.67
C LEU A 246 16.32 -3.59 2.99
N ALA A 247 16.21 -2.54 2.18
CA ALA A 247 16.88 -1.27 2.45
C ALA A 247 16.40 -0.59 3.74
N GLU A 248 15.18 -0.84 4.18
CA GLU A 248 14.64 -0.33 5.44
C GLU A 248 14.97 -1.21 6.65
N THR A 249 15.02 -2.53 6.44
CA THR A 249 15.08 -3.52 7.55
C THR A 249 16.48 -4.06 7.82
N THR A 250 17.41 -4.00 6.85
CA THR A 250 18.79 -4.48 7.02
C THR A 250 19.78 -3.33 7.01
N PRO A 251 20.87 -3.35 7.80
CA PRO A 251 21.85 -2.27 7.81
C PRO A 251 22.79 -2.29 6.60
N GLY A 252 22.87 -3.39 5.88
CA GLY A 252 23.85 -3.64 4.84
C GLY A 252 23.52 -3.07 3.46
N LYS A 253 24.41 -3.34 2.51
CA LYS A 253 24.24 -2.95 1.10
C LYS A 253 23.50 -4.02 0.31
N ILE A 254 22.72 -3.59 -0.66
CA ILE A 254 21.92 -4.46 -1.52
C ILE A 254 22.41 -4.32 -2.96
N LEU A 255 22.55 -5.45 -3.65
CA LEU A 255 22.85 -5.52 -5.06
C LEU A 255 21.62 -5.96 -5.84
N VAL A 256 21.26 -5.22 -6.88
CA VAL A 256 20.25 -5.60 -7.87
C VAL A 256 20.93 -5.86 -9.19
N LEU A 257 20.81 -7.07 -9.70
CA LEU A 257 21.37 -7.48 -10.99
C LEU A 257 20.27 -7.67 -12.03
N CYS A 258 20.46 -7.10 -13.18
CA CYS A 258 19.58 -7.22 -14.33
C CYS A 258 20.40 -7.62 -15.56
N TYR A 259 19.78 -8.41 -16.44
CA TYR A 259 20.35 -8.68 -17.76
C TYR A 259 20.14 -7.49 -18.70
N ASN A 260 18.97 -6.87 -18.65
CA ASN A 260 18.58 -5.78 -19.54
C ASN A 260 19.06 -4.41 -19.01
N ILE A 261 19.80 -3.67 -19.85
CA ILE A 261 20.36 -2.35 -19.51
C ILE A 261 19.24 -1.32 -19.27
N THR A 262 18.18 -1.35 -20.06
CA THR A 262 17.04 -0.42 -19.92
C THR A 262 16.34 -0.63 -18.59
N LEU A 263 16.13 -1.89 -18.21
CA LEU A 263 15.54 -2.25 -16.93
C LEU A 263 16.43 -1.82 -15.76
N ALA A 264 17.73 -2.03 -15.87
CA ALA A 264 18.69 -1.57 -14.86
C ALA A 264 18.66 -0.05 -14.69
N SER A 265 18.54 0.71 -15.79
CA SER A 265 18.41 2.18 -15.73
C SER A 265 17.11 2.60 -15.05
N TYR A 266 15.99 1.98 -15.40
CA TYR A 266 14.69 2.22 -14.76
C TYR A 266 14.72 1.95 -13.24
N LEU A 267 15.24 0.80 -12.82
CA LEU A 267 15.36 0.46 -11.40
C LEU A 267 16.27 1.42 -10.65
N ARG A 268 17.35 1.89 -11.30
CA ARG A 268 18.27 2.88 -10.72
C ARG A 268 17.55 4.20 -10.46
N GLU A 269 16.80 4.72 -11.42
CA GLU A 269 16.00 5.93 -11.25
C GLU A 269 14.99 5.78 -10.10
N CYS A 270 14.33 4.61 -9.98
CA CYS A 270 13.40 4.30 -8.90
C CYS A 270 14.08 4.34 -7.52
N ILE A 271 15.30 3.85 -7.40
CA ILE A 271 16.09 3.81 -6.17
C ILE A 271 16.61 5.21 -5.82
N GLU A 272 17.13 5.94 -6.79
CA GLU A 272 17.63 7.32 -6.63
C GLU A 272 16.50 8.27 -6.17
N ALA A 273 15.33 8.18 -6.80
CA ALA A 273 14.15 8.99 -6.42
C ALA A 273 13.71 8.78 -4.96
N ARG A 274 14.12 7.68 -4.33
CA ARG A 274 13.85 7.36 -2.91
C ARG A 274 15.03 7.64 -1.97
N GLY A 275 16.13 8.21 -2.48
CA GLY A 275 17.31 8.52 -1.68
C GLY A 275 18.10 7.28 -1.22
N LEU A 276 17.91 6.12 -1.85
CA LEU A 276 18.54 4.86 -1.45
C LEU A 276 19.79 4.51 -2.25
N ALA A 277 20.29 5.39 -3.11
CA ALA A 277 21.45 5.15 -3.97
C ALA A 277 22.75 4.83 -3.20
N SER A 278 22.88 5.28 -1.94
CA SER A 278 24.02 4.94 -1.08
C SER A 278 24.03 3.51 -0.56
N ARG A 279 22.86 2.87 -0.55
CA ARG A 279 22.65 1.52 0.01
C ARG A 279 22.36 0.46 -1.03
N VAL A 280 21.76 0.84 -2.15
CA VAL A 280 21.34 -0.06 -3.22
C VAL A 280 22.16 0.21 -4.47
N THR A 281 22.83 -0.81 -4.97
CA THR A 281 23.56 -0.78 -6.24
C THR A 281 22.76 -1.54 -7.29
N VAL A 282 22.33 -0.88 -8.35
CA VAL A 282 21.68 -1.52 -9.51
C VAL A 282 22.71 -1.62 -10.65
N SER A 283 22.93 -2.82 -11.16
CA SER A 283 23.94 -3.06 -12.19
C SER A 283 23.52 -4.12 -13.20
N HIS A 284 23.99 -3.98 -14.41
CA HIS A 284 24.04 -5.09 -15.38
C HIS A 284 25.11 -6.09 -14.95
N PHE A 285 24.89 -7.40 -15.15
CA PHE A 285 25.77 -8.46 -14.65
C PHE A 285 27.25 -8.27 -15.02
N HIS A 286 27.55 -8.10 -16.30
CA HIS A 286 28.95 -7.93 -16.73
C HIS A 286 29.60 -6.64 -16.19
N SER A 287 28.83 -5.56 -16.05
CA SER A 287 29.34 -4.33 -15.44
C SER A 287 29.67 -4.53 -13.96
N TRP A 288 28.89 -5.34 -13.27
CA TRP A 288 29.17 -5.74 -11.90
C TRP A 288 30.44 -6.60 -11.82
N CYS A 289 30.60 -7.62 -12.69
CA CYS A 289 31.85 -8.42 -12.77
C CYS A 289 33.09 -7.53 -12.97
N ALA A 290 33.05 -6.60 -13.91
CA ALA A 290 34.15 -5.67 -14.17
C ALA A 290 34.46 -4.80 -12.94
N SER A 291 33.42 -4.33 -12.22
CA SER A 291 33.59 -3.55 -11.00
C SER A 291 34.20 -4.36 -9.85
N MET A 292 33.82 -5.65 -9.73
CA MET A 292 34.37 -6.56 -8.73
C MET A 292 35.85 -6.85 -8.99
N VAL A 293 36.23 -7.16 -10.24
CA VAL A 293 37.60 -7.39 -10.65
C VAL A 293 38.47 -6.16 -10.37
N LYS A 294 37.98 -4.98 -10.75
CA LYS A 294 38.69 -3.71 -10.48
C LYS A 294 38.83 -3.43 -8.99
N ARG A 295 37.78 -3.67 -8.20
CA ARG A 295 37.78 -3.47 -6.74
C ARG A 295 38.83 -4.33 -6.02
N HIS A 296 39.07 -5.52 -6.54
CA HIS A 296 40.07 -6.44 -6.00
C HIS A 296 41.48 -6.30 -6.65
N GLY A 297 41.68 -5.25 -7.45
CA GLY A 297 42.99 -4.93 -8.04
C GLY A 297 43.46 -5.92 -9.11
N ILE A 298 42.56 -6.73 -9.67
CA ILE A 298 42.87 -7.71 -10.69
C ILE A 298 42.90 -7.01 -12.05
N GLN A 299 44.03 -7.10 -12.75
CA GLN A 299 44.15 -6.54 -14.11
C GLN A 299 43.60 -7.52 -15.14
N VAL A 300 42.75 -7.03 -16.02
CA VAL A 300 42.20 -7.78 -17.15
C VAL A 300 42.60 -7.11 -18.44
N THR A 301 43.31 -7.83 -19.30
CA THR A 301 43.68 -7.39 -20.63
C THR A 301 42.88 -8.20 -21.65
N ALA A 302 42.01 -7.51 -22.38
CA ALA A 302 41.23 -8.10 -23.46
C ALA A 302 40.73 -7.00 -24.41
N ASP A 303 40.37 -7.38 -25.63
CA ASP A 303 39.72 -6.48 -26.57
C ASP A 303 38.32 -6.06 -26.05
N ARG A 304 37.83 -4.89 -26.50
CA ARG A 304 36.56 -4.30 -26.01
C ARG A 304 35.36 -5.27 -26.11
N LYS A 305 35.34 -6.16 -27.10
CA LYS A 305 34.28 -7.13 -27.30
C LYS A 305 34.36 -8.30 -26.32
N GLU A 306 35.54 -8.74 -25.97
CA GLU A 306 35.81 -9.90 -25.10
C GLU A 306 35.93 -9.51 -23.64
N TYR A 307 36.11 -8.23 -23.36
CA TYR A 307 36.36 -7.70 -22.02
C TYR A 307 35.26 -8.11 -20.99
N PRO A 308 33.95 -8.07 -21.29
CA PRO A 308 32.91 -8.47 -20.34
C PRO A 308 33.04 -9.94 -19.93
N GLU A 309 33.19 -10.84 -20.90
CA GLU A 309 33.30 -12.29 -20.65
C GLU A 309 34.64 -12.63 -19.95
N LYS A 310 35.70 -11.93 -20.29
CA LYS A 310 36.99 -12.08 -19.62
C LYS A 310 36.93 -11.63 -18.17
N CYS A 311 36.24 -10.54 -17.86
CA CYS A 311 36.01 -10.13 -16.47
C CYS A 311 35.22 -11.17 -15.67
N PHE A 312 34.22 -11.79 -16.28
CA PHE A 312 33.48 -12.89 -15.64
C PHE A 312 34.40 -14.08 -15.36
N SER A 313 35.14 -14.57 -16.36
CA SER A 313 36.01 -15.73 -16.23
C SER A 313 37.11 -15.51 -15.16
N VAL A 314 37.71 -14.33 -15.12
CA VAL A 314 38.70 -13.96 -14.12
C VAL A 314 38.09 -13.87 -12.72
N LEU A 315 36.88 -13.32 -12.59
CA LEU A 315 36.14 -13.26 -11.32
C LEU A 315 35.80 -14.68 -10.84
N GLU A 316 35.29 -15.54 -11.73
CA GLU A 316 34.97 -16.93 -11.44
C GLU A 316 36.20 -17.70 -10.91
N GLU A 317 37.35 -17.56 -11.57
CA GLU A 317 38.62 -18.17 -11.14
C GLU A 317 39.07 -17.64 -9.77
N ALA A 318 38.94 -16.32 -9.55
CA ALA A 318 39.33 -15.72 -8.27
C ALA A 318 38.44 -16.17 -7.11
N VAL A 319 37.16 -16.41 -7.36
CA VAL A 319 36.22 -16.96 -6.39
C VAL A 319 36.50 -18.44 -6.14
N ASN A 320 36.72 -19.22 -7.20
CA ASN A 320 37.03 -20.66 -7.10
C ASN A 320 38.37 -20.91 -6.36
N SER A 321 39.33 -20.03 -6.51
CA SER A 321 40.64 -20.10 -5.81
C SER A 321 40.61 -19.52 -4.38
N GLY A 322 39.45 -19.01 -3.93
CA GLY A 322 39.30 -18.39 -2.60
C GLY A 322 39.95 -17.03 -2.42
N LYS A 323 40.44 -16.40 -3.52
CA LYS A 323 40.98 -15.03 -3.48
C LYS A 323 39.90 -13.98 -3.21
N ILE A 324 38.66 -14.25 -3.61
CA ILE A 324 37.52 -13.42 -3.37
C ILE A 324 36.48 -14.26 -2.64
N THR A 325 36.20 -13.90 -1.37
CA THR A 325 35.29 -14.65 -0.48
C THR A 325 34.01 -13.88 -0.16
N GLY A 326 33.86 -12.67 -0.68
CA GLY A 326 32.67 -11.86 -0.41
C GLY A 326 32.51 -10.68 -1.36
N THR A 327 31.29 -10.19 -1.45
CA THR A 327 30.92 -9.11 -2.37
C THR A 327 30.84 -7.75 -1.69
N GLY A 328 30.70 -7.73 -0.36
CA GLY A 328 30.37 -6.53 0.42
C GLY A 328 28.91 -6.10 0.32
N TYR A 329 28.02 -7.02 -0.13
CA TYR A 329 26.57 -6.87 -0.10
C TYR A 329 25.95 -7.93 0.80
N ASP A 330 24.87 -7.57 1.49
CA ASP A 330 24.12 -8.48 2.39
C ASP A 330 22.95 -9.16 1.68
N ALA A 331 22.51 -8.58 0.58
CA ALA A 331 21.47 -9.17 -0.26
C ALA A 331 21.77 -8.97 -1.74
N VAL A 332 21.38 -9.93 -2.56
CA VAL A 332 21.33 -9.82 -4.01
C VAL A 332 19.97 -10.19 -4.55
N LEU A 333 19.46 -9.37 -5.44
CA LEU A 333 18.19 -9.53 -6.12
C LEU A 333 18.50 -9.62 -7.62
N VAL A 334 18.04 -10.67 -8.28
CA VAL A 334 18.27 -10.91 -9.72
C VAL A 334 16.94 -10.87 -10.44
N ASP A 335 16.80 -9.96 -11.40
CA ASP A 335 15.62 -9.90 -12.28
C ASP A 335 15.90 -10.62 -13.60
N GLU A 336 14.84 -11.19 -14.20
CA GLU A 336 14.88 -11.96 -15.46
C GLU A 336 15.98 -13.03 -15.42
N GLY A 337 15.97 -13.87 -14.38
CA GLY A 337 17.00 -14.89 -14.15
C GLY A 337 17.09 -15.94 -15.24
N HIS A 338 16.06 -16.11 -16.09
CA HIS A 338 16.07 -16.99 -17.24
C HIS A 338 17.01 -16.52 -18.37
N ASP A 339 17.34 -15.22 -18.41
CA ASP A 339 18.33 -14.66 -19.34
C ASP A 339 19.79 -14.83 -18.85
N PHE A 340 19.96 -15.29 -17.60
CA PHE A 340 21.30 -15.50 -17.04
C PHE A 340 21.84 -16.89 -17.38
N ASP A 341 23.09 -16.93 -17.83
CA ASP A 341 23.81 -18.19 -17.97
C ASP A 341 23.89 -18.92 -16.61
N SER A 342 23.80 -20.24 -16.63
CA SER A 342 23.85 -21.07 -15.42
C SER A 342 25.14 -20.87 -14.62
N ARG A 343 26.26 -20.60 -15.28
CA ARG A 343 27.57 -20.29 -14.66
C ARG A 343 27.52 -18.96 -13.91
N TRP A 344 26.79 -17.97 -14.43
CA TRP A 344 26.64 -16.68 -13.75
C TRP A 344 25.83 -16.81 -12.47
N LEU A 345 24.73 -17.57 -12.51
CA LEU A 345 23.92 -17.86 -11.34
C LEU A 345 24.71 -18.67 -10.30
N ALA A 346 25.53 -19.65 -10.75
CA ALA A 346 26.40 -20.42 -9.86
C ALA A 346 27.44 -19.55 -9.17
N LEU A 347 28.05 -18.58 -9.89
CA LEU A 347 28.99 -17.61 -9.32
C LEU A 347 28.31 -16.72 -8.26
N ILE A 348 27.10 -16.20 -8.56
CA ILE A 348 26.32 -15.40 -7.63
C ILE A 348 26.00 -16.23 -6.39
N ALA A 349 25.48 -17.44 -6.55
CA ALA A 349 25.11 -18.32 -5.42
C ALA A 349 26.31 -18.57 -4.50
N ARG A 350 27.49 -18.88 -5.04
CA ARG A 350 28.71 -19.08 -4.24
C ARG A 350 29.14 -17.85 -3.45
N LEU A 351 29.06 -16.67 -4.06
CA LEU A 351 29.43 -15.41 -3.41
C LEU A 351 28.48 -15.00 -2.29
N PHE A 352 27.25 -15.53 -2.33
CA PHE A 352 26.19 -15.27 -1.34
C PHE A 352 25.83 -16.52 -0.52
N ASP A 353 26.62 -17.59 -0.61
CA ASP A 353 26.43 -18.83 0.17
C ASP A 353 26.83 -18.62 1.64
N ASN A 354 26.08 -17.76 2.32
CA ASN A 354 26.21 -17.56 3.77
C ASN A 354 24.78 -17.39 4.33
N ALA A 355 24.48 -18.11 5.42
CA ALA A 355 23.16 -18.16 6.04
C ALA A 355 22.60 -16.77 6.45
N SER A 356 23.43 -15.75 6.57
CA SER A 356 23.04 -14.37 6.87
C SER A 356 22.74 -13.52 5.64
N ARG A 357 22.90 -14.04 4.43
CA ARG A 357 22.73 -13.31 3.16
C ARG A 357 21.48 -13.75 2.44
N SER A 358 20.80 -12.79 1.81
CA SER A 358 19.57 -13.03 1.06
C SER A 358 19.84 -13.01 -0.44
N LEU A 359 19.46 -14.09 -1.13
CA LEU A 359 19.47 -14.19 -2.59
C LEU A 359 18.03 -14.36 -3.08
N LEU A 360 17.55 -13.46 -3.92
CA LEU A 360 16.26 -13.57 -4.58
C LEU A 360 16.44 -13.60 -6.09
N LEU A 361 15.94 -14.64 -6.72
CA LEU A 361 15.94 -14.82 -8.17
C LEU A 361 14.52 -14.76 -8.69
N MET A 362 14.23 -13.85 -9.62
CA MET A 362 12.98 -13.81 -10.37
C MET A 362 13.15 -14.58 -11.68
N TYR A 363 12.25 -15.53 -11.94
CA TYR A 363 12.35 -16.45 -13.06
C TYR A 363 11.04 -16.53 -13.86
N ASP A 364 11.14 -16.58 -15.19
CA ASP A 364 10.00 -16.76 -16.07
C ASP A 364 10.06 -18.12 -16.76
N ASP A 365 9.16 -19.03 -16.38
CA ASP A 365 9.13 -20.39 -16.94
C ASP A 365 8.64 -20.43 -18.40
N ALA A 366 7.95 -19.40 -18.86
CA ALA A 366 7.38 -19.35 -20.21
C ALA A 366 8.38 -18.83 -21.26
N GLN A 367 9.55 -18.31 -20.82
CA GLN A 367 10.59 -17.74 -21.69
C GLN A 367 11.91 -18.53 -21.66
N SER A 368 11.95 -19.64 -20.92
CA SER A 368 13.13 -20.51 -20.79
C SER A 368 13.18 -21.60 -21.85
#